data_3cbceec2c67826bbce9830e82c335ef3
#
_entry.id   3cbceec2c67826bbce9830e82c335ef3
#
_cell.length_a   1.000
_cell.length_b   1.000
_cell.length_c   1.000
_cell.angle_alpha   90.00
_cell.angle_beta   90.00
_cell.angle_gamma   90.00
#
_symmetry.space_group_name_H-M   'P 1'
#
loop_
_entity.id
_entity.type
_entity.pdbx_description
1 polymer ?
#
loop_
_entity_poly.entity_id
_entity_poly.type
_entity_poly.pdbx_seq_one_letter_code
_entity_poly.pdbx_strand_id
1 'polypeptide(L)'
;MAIIVQLKNIDKFYGGTPILRNVNMYINEKERVGLVGPNGAGKTTLLKVITSEIQRDQGEIYHAKKARIGYLPQDGGLDSEKTIWEEMLSVFEPIRKIEKQLRQLEQQMGSEKVLQDQIQYQRILHQYSQLQETFEKEDGYSYEARIRGALHGLGLGELDWVHTPIPHLSGGQKTRLALAKLLLEAPDLLILDEPTNHLDLEALTWLEQTLSNYTGALLVVSHDRYFLDRFVETIYEISRACVTRYPGNYSAYVKARAEKIALWEKEYEQQQNEIRRMEEFIQRNLARASTTKRAQSRRKALEWMEEISAPP
;
A
#
# COMPACT_ATOMS: atom_id res chain seq x y z
N MET A 1 -4.40 -4.06 18.46
CA MET A 1 -4.04 -4.33 17.04
C MET A 1 -2.52 -4.23 16.96
N ALA A 2 -1.87 -5.21 16.35
CA ALA A 2 -0.42 -5.16 16.17
C ALA A 2 -0.07 -4.27 14.96
N ILE A 3 1.09 -3.61 15.02
CA ILE A 3 1.58 -2.77 13.94
C ILE A 3 2.32 -3.65 12.93
N ILE A 4 1.92 -3.61 11.66
CA ILE A 4 2.62 -4.29 10.56
C ILE A 4 3.79 -3.46 10.07
N VAL A 5 3.58 -2.15 9.84
CA VAL A 5 4.60 -1.22 9.36
C VAL A 5 4.53 0.06 10.16
N GLN A 6 5.69 0.58 10.57
CA GLN A 6 5.83 1.89 11.21
C GLN A 6 7.00 2.65 10.61
N LEU A 7 6.74 3.90 10.24
CA LEU A 7 7.71 4.88 9.79
C LEU A 7 7.88 5.94 10.86
N LYS A 8 9.13 6.27 11.19
CA LYS A 8 9.47 7.31 12.17
C LYS A 8 10.47 8.29 11.57
N ASN A 9 10.05 9.56 11.48
CA ASN A 9 10.89 10.69 11.03
C ASN A 9 11.57 10.41 9.69
N ILE A 10 10.83 9.86 8.73
CA ILE A 10 11.39 9.51 7.42
C ILE A 10 11.59 10.75 6.58
N ASP A 11 12.84 10.92 6.11
CA ASP A 11 13.21 11.90 5.11
C ASP A 11 13.67 11.22 3.82
N LYS A 12 13.29 11.81 2.68
CA LYS A 12 13.75 11.43 1.35
C LYS A 12 13.93 12.65 0.47
N PHE A 13 15.12 12.75 -0.14
CA PHE A 13 15.49 13.85 -1.02
C PHE A 13 15.85 13.33 -2.41
N TYR A 14 15.55 14.12 -3.44
CA TYR A 14 16.08 13.95 -4.78
C TYR A 14 16.72 15.26 -5.25
N GLY A 15 18.02 15.22 -5.54
CA GLY A 15 18.76 16.41 -5.98
C GLY A 15 18.69 17.58 -5.00
N GLY A 16 18.62 17.32 -3.69
CA GLY A 16 18.47 18.34 -2.65
C GLY A 16 17.03 18.79 -2.37
N THR A 17 16.06 18.40 -3.22
CA THR A 17 14.65 18.72 -3.01
C THR A 17 14.00 17.68 -2.10
N PRO A 18 13.36 18.08 -0.98
CA PRO A 18 12.66 17.14 -0.10
C PRO A 18 11.37 16.63 -0.76
N ILE A 19 11.28 15.32 -0.92
CA ILE A 19 10.06 14.64 -1.37
C ILE A 19 9.25 14.11 -0.19
N LEU A 20 9.94 13.65 0.85
CA LEU A 20 9.36 13.28 2.14
C LEU A 20 10.17 13.97 3.22
N ARG A 21 9.48 14.58 4.20
CA ARG A 21 10.09 15.30 5.30
C ARG A 21 9.40 14.97 6.60
N ASN A 22 10.16 14.40 7.54
CA ASN A 22 9.71 14.04 8.87
C ASN A 22 8.40 13.21 8.86
N VAL A 23 8.32 12.25 7.93
CA VAL A 23 7.12 11.43 7.77
C VAL A 23 7.00 10.43 8.90
N ASN A 24 5.86 10.50 9.60
CA ASN A 24 5.45 9.58 10.64
C ASN A 24 4.14 8.91 10.22
N MET A 25 4.18 7.58 10.05
CA MET A 25 3.04 6.79 9.58
C MET A 25 3.09 5.40 10.20
N TYR A 26 1.94 4.80 10.46
CA TYR A 26 1.86 3.39 10.85
C TYR A 26 0.63 2.73 10.23
N ILE A 27 0.73 1.43 10.03
CA ILE A 27 -0.36 0.58 9.52
C ILE A 27 -0.49 -0.60 10.47
N ASN A 28 -1.70 -0.80 10.99
CA ASN A 28 -2.02 -1.91 11.87
C ASN A 28 -2.51 -3.14 11.06
N GLU A 29 -2.50 -4.30 11.72
CA GLU A 29 -3.15 -5.50 11.17
C GLU A 29 -4.61 -5.20 10.80
N LYS A 30 -5.02 -5.68 9.63
CA LYS A 30 -6.38 -5.54 9.07
C LYS A 30 -6.85 -4.09 8.85
N GLU A 31 -5.98 -3.09 9.06
CA GLU A 31 -6.35 -1.69 8.81
C GLU A 31 -6.49 -1.42 7.32
N ARG A 32 -7.48 -0.59 6.97
CA ARG A 32 -7.80 -0.16 5.60
C ARG A 32 -7.37 1.28 5.43
N VAL A 33 -6.26 1.48 4.75
CA VAL A 33 -5.59 2.78 4.65
C VAL A 33 -5.62 3.30 3.23
N GLY A 34 -6.04 4.55 3.05
CA GLY A 34 -5.89 5.30 1.80
C GLY A 34 -4.74 6.29 1.87
N LEU A 35 -3.98 6.39 0.80
CA LEU A 35 -2.93 7.40 0.64
C LEU A 35 -3.33 8.36 -0.49
N VAL A 36 -3.53 9.62 -0.14
CA VAL A 36 -3.98 10.66 -1.07
C VAL A 36 -3.00 11.82 -1.13
N GLY A 37 -3.08 12.60 -2.20
CA GLY A 37 -2.24 13.78 -2.41
C GLY A 37 -2.13 14.11 -3.89
N PRO A 38 -1.68 15.33 -4.25
CA PRO A 38 -1.52 15.75 -5.64
C PRO A 38 -0.50 14.88 -6.39
N ASN A 39 -0.54 14.94 -7.73
CA ASN A 39 0.47 14.27 -8.55
C ASN A 39 1.85 14.86 -8.25
N GLY A 40 2.86 14.00 -8.15
CA GLY A 40 4.22 14.43 -7.79
C GLY A 40 4.44 14.69 -6.29
N ALA A 41 3.44 14.52 -5.42
CA ALA A 41 3.58 14.75 -3.98
C ALA A 41 4.48 13.74 -3.24
N GLY A 42 4.89 12.65 -3.90
CA GLY A 42 5.74 11.62 -3.30
C GLY A 42 5.01 10.34 -2.87
N LYS A 43 3.75 10.12 -3.32
CA LYS A 43 2.98 8.91 -2.99
C LYS A 43 3.74 7.63 -3.34
N THR A 44 4.10 7.45 -4.60
CA THR A 44 4.87 6.28 -5.07
C THR A 44 6.25 6.17 -4.39
N THR A 45 6.91 7.31 -4.11
CA THR A 45 8.17 7.31 -3.35
C THR A 45 7.97 6.77 -1.94
N LEU A 46 6.90 7.17 -1.26
CA LEU A 46 6.55 6.66 0.07
C LEU A 46 6.27 5.16 0.04
N LEU A 47 5.50 4.68 -0.97
CA LEU A 47 5.25 3.24 -1.14
C LEU A 47 6.54 2.46 -1.34
N LYS A 48 7.44 2.93 -2.21
CA LYS A 48 8.75 2.30 -2.46
C LYS A 48 9.67 2.34 -1.25
N VAL A 49 9.56 3.35 -0.39
CA VAL A 49 10.27 3.40 0.90
C VAL A 49 9.68 2.37 1.87
N ILE A 50 8.36 2.22 1.93
CA ILE A 50 7.68 1.20 2.76
C ILE A 50 8.09 -0.21 2.34
N THR A 51 8.16 -0.48 1.03
CA THR A 51 8.56 -1.79 0.49
C THR A 51 10.07 -2.02 0.52
N SER A 52 10.86 -1.02 0.94
CA SER A 52 12.33 -1.04 0.92
C SER A 52 12.96 -1.15 -0.47
N GLU A 53 12.21 -0.85 -1.53
CA GLU A 53 12.75 -0.74 -2.90
C GLU A 53 13.65 0.49 -3.05
N ILE A 54 13.39 1.55 -2.30
CA ILE A 54 14.20 2.77 -2.24
C ILE A 54 14.63 3.01 -0.81
N GLN A 55 15.91 3.29 -0.62
CA GLN A 55 16.45 3.65 0.69
C GLN A 55 16.00 5.07 1.09
N ARG A 56 15.59 5.21 2.33
CA ARG A 56 15.38 6.50 3.00
C ARG A 56 16.72 7.18 3.26
N ASP A 57 16.70 8.50 3.37
CA ASP A 57 17.92 9.26 3.70
C ASP A 57 18.07 9.45 5.22
N GLN A 58 16.93 9.57 5.96
CA GLN A 58 16.89 9.63 7.43
C GLN A 58 15.67 8.89 7.98
N GLY A 59 15.68 8.65 9.30
CA GLY A 59 14.58 8.03 10.02
C GLY A 59 14.66 6.49 10.11
N GLU A 60 13.61 5.89 10.65
CA GLU A 60 13.54 4.45 10.91
C GLU A 60 12.26 3.85 10.34
N ILE A 61 12.38 2.65 9.74
CA ILE A 61 11.25 1.85 9.32
C ILE A 61 11.28 0.54 10.10
N TYR A 62 10.15 0.21 10.67
CA TYR A 62 9.90 -1.03 11.34
C TYR A 62 8.89 -1.87 10.56
N HIS A 63 9.23 -3.13 10.32
CA HIS A 63 8.32 -4.13 9.79
C HIS A 63 8.10 -5.22 10.84
N ALA A 64 6.88 -5.71 11.00
CA ALA A 64 6.60 -6.83 11.88
C ALA A 64 7.37 -8.08 11.41
N LYS A 65 7.88 -8.86 12.38
CA LYS A 65 8.62 -10.09 12.05
C LYS A 65 7.76 -11.03 11.22
N LYS A 66 8.30 -11.49 10.08
CA LYS A 66 7.65 -12.40 9.12
C LYS A 66 6.43 -11.83 8.38
N ALA A 67 6.09 -10.55 8.53
CA ALA A 67 5.03 -9.96 7.74
C ALA A 67 5.39 -9.96 6.25
N ARG A 68 4.51 -10.52 5.43
CA ARG A 68 4.62 -10.51 3.97
C ARG A 68 3.97 -9.23 3.45
N ILE A 69 4.71 -8.47 2.67
CA ILE A 69 4.23 -7.24 2.04
C ILE A 69 4.15 -7.49 0.54
N GLY A 70 2.96 -7.33 -0.05
CA GLY A 70 2.76 -7.38 -1.49
C GLY A 70 2.54 -5.97 -2.02
N TYR A 71 3.18 -5.63 -3.13
CA TYR A 71 3.07 -4.32 -3.76
C TYR A 71 2.74 -4.44 -5.24
N LEU A 72 1.67 -3.78 -5.64
CA LEU A 72 1.32 -3.58 -7.03
C LEU A 72 1.70 -2.15 -7.44
N PRO A 73 2.78 -1.96 -8.20
CA PRO A 73 3.11 -0.66 -8.77
C PRO A 73 2.15 -0.29 -9.91
N GLN A 74 2.06 1.00 -10.23
CA GLN A 74 1.17 1.53 -11.27
C GLN A 74 1.39 0.91 -12.66
N ASP A 75 2.62 0.52 -12.99
CA ASP A 75 3.02 -0.14 -14.25
C ASP A 75 2.90 -1.66 -14.22
N GLY A 76 2.37 -2.23 -13.13
CA GLY A 76 2.16 -3.66 -12.95
C GLY A 76 3.38 -4.45 -12.51
N GLY A 77 4.60 -4.02 -12.82
CA GLY A 77 5.86 -4.57 -12.30
C GLY A 77 6.10 -6.07 -12.55
N LEU A 78 5.35 -6.71 -13.47
CA LEU A 78 5.49 -8.13 -13.76
C LEU A 78 6.45 -8.33 -14.93
N ASP A 79 7.66 -8.77 -14.61
CA ASP A 79 8.71 -9.12 -15.57
C ASP A 79 9.03 -10.62 -15.43
N SER A 80 8.53 -11.43 -16.36
CA SER A 80 8.66 -12.89 -16.37
C SER A 80 8.54 -13.42 -17.78
N GLU A 81 9.37 -14.40 -18.13
CA GLU A 81 9.33 -15.12 -19.42
C GLU A 81 8.36 -16.31 -19.43
N LYS A 82 7.72 -16.59 -18.29
CA LYS A 82 6.77 -17.69 -18.15
C LYS A 82 5.47 -17.43 -18.88
N THR A 83 4.68 -18.48 -19.06
CA THR A 83 3.28 -18.35 -19.47
C THR A 83 2.43 -17.81 -18.32
N ILE A 84 1.22 -17.32 -18.63
CA ILE A 84 0.26 -16.85 -17.63
C ILE A 84 0.01 -17.94 -16.58
N TRP A 85 -0.25 -19.17 -17.04
CA TRP A 85 -0.57 -20.29 -16.14
C TRP A 85 0.60 -20.67 -15.24
N GLU A 86 1.82 -20.76 -15.79
CA GLU A 86 3.03 -21.06 -15.01
C GLU A 86 3.31 -20.01 -13.94
N GLU A 87 3.10 -18.73 -14.27
CA GLU A 87 3.28 -17.63 -13.32
C GLU A 87 2.27 -17.72 -12.16
N MET A 88 1.02 -17.99 -12.48
CA MET A 88 -0.03 -18.15 -11.46
C MET A 88 0.19 -19.39 -10.59
N LEU A 89 0.64 -20.49 -11.20
CA LEU A 89 1.01 -21.72 -10.47
C LEU A 89 2.18 -21.50 -9.51
N SER A 90 3.07 -20.54 -9.78
CA SER A 90 4.21 -20.26 -8.91
C SER A 90 3.79 -19.80 -7.50
N VAL A 91 2.63 -19.18 -7.36
CA VAL A 91 2.04 -18.80 -6.06
C VAL A 91 1.81 -20.03 -5.15
N PHE A 92 1.42 -21.14 -5.76
CA PHE A 92 1.07 -22.37 -5.08
C PHE A 92 2.17 -23.42 -5.09
N GLU A 93 3.42 -23.02 -5.38
CA GLU A 93 4.56 -23.94 -5.43
C GLU A 93 4.74 -24.78 -4.13
N PRO A 94 4.53 -24.23 -2.91
CA PRO A 94 4.56 -25.04 -1.69
C PRO A 94 3.51 -26.16 -1.68
N ILE A 95 2.29 -25.85 -2.07
CA ILE A 95 1.15 -26.81 -2.15
C ILE A 95 1.43 -27.86 -3.22
N ARG A 96 1.91 -27.46 -4.39
CA ARG A 96 2.28 -28.35 -5.50
C ARG A 96 3.40 -29.33 -5.13
N LYS A 97 4.36 -28.90 -4.29
CA LYS A 97 5.38 -29.80 -3.77
C LYS A 97 4.77 -30.87 -2.88
N ILE A 98 3.83 -30.51 -2.02
CA ILE A 98 3.11 -31.47 -1.17
C ILE A 98 2.33 -32.45 -2.06
N GLU A 99 1.58 -31.96 -3.04
CA GLU A 99 0.83 -32.79 -3.99
C GLU A 99 1.75 -33.81 -4.69
N LYS A 100 2.90 -33.36 -5.18
CA LYS A 100 3.89 -34.24 -5.82
C LYS A 100 4.41 -35.30 -4.87
N GLN A 101 4.66 -34.95 -3.60
CA GLN A 101 5.09 -35.90 -2.57
C GLN A 101 3.99 -36.93 -2.27
N LEU A 102 2.74 -36.50 -2.16
CA LEU A 102 1.61 -37.41 -1.96
C LEU A 102 1.53 -38.45 -3.10
N ARG A 103 1.59 -38.01 -4.36
CA ARG A 103 1.59 -38.89 -5.53
C ARG A 103 2.77 -39.89 -5.52
N GLN A 104 3.97 -39.46 -5.08
CA GLN A 104 5.12 -40.33 -4.95
C GLN A 104 4.92 -41.40 -3.85
N LEU A 105 4.34 -41.01 -2.72
CA LEU A 105 4.04 -41.96 -1.64
C LEU A 105 2.94 -42.96 -2.06
N GLU A 106 1.92 -42.52 -2.81
CA GLU A 106 0.91 -43.41 -3.38
C GLU A 106 1.53 -44.48 -4.30
N GLN A 107 2.45 -44.05 -5.18
CA GLN A 107 3.17 -45.00 -6.07
C GLN A 107 4.03 -45.98 -5.27
N GLN A 108 4.69 -45.49 -4.19
CA GLN A 108 5.48 -46.36 -3.33
C GLN A 108 4.62 -47.39 -2.57
N MET A 109 3.47 -46.96 -2.04
CA MET A 109 2.52 -47.86 -1.35
C MET A 109 1.98 -48.96 -2.27
N GLY A 110 1.85 -48.67 -3.58
CA GLY A 110 1.44 -49.67 -4.62
C GLY A 110 2.55 -50.62 -5.05
N SER A 111 3.80 -50.45 -4.63
CA SER A 111 4.90 -51.33 -5.05
C SER A 111 4.91 -52.68 -4.26
N GLU A 112 5.14 -53.78 -4.97
CA GLU A 112 5.18 -55.12 -4.32
C GLU A 112 6.15 -55.20 -3.18
N LYS A 113 7.31 -54.52 -3.24
CA LYS A 113 8.33 -54.54 -2.20
C LYS A 113 7.82 -53.91 -0.89
N VAL A 114 7.09 -52.80 -0.98
CA VAL A 114 6.53 -52.10 0.17
C VAL A 114 5.33 -52.84 0.73
N LEU A 115 4.53 -53.47 -0.10
CA LEU A 115 3.40 -54.30 0.33
C LEU A 115 3.84 -55.55 1.14
N GLN A 116 5.05 -56.08 0.89
CA GLN A 116 5.64 -57.19 1.62
C GLN A 116 6.33 -56.77 2.93
N ASP A 117 6.70 -55.47 3.08
CA ASP A 117 7.31 -54.92 4.33
C ASP A 117 6.29 -54.08 5.09
N GLN A 118 5.63 -54.70 6.07
CA GLN A 118 4.59 -54.07 6.87
C GLN A 118 5.12 -52.87 7.69
N ILE A 119 6.37 -52.84 8.08
CA ILE A 119 6.97 -51.74 8.84
C ILE A 119 7.17 -50.56 7.92
N GLN A 120 7.69 -50.79 6.72
CA GLN A 120 7.89 -49.76 5.70
C GLN A 120 6.54 -49.18 5.21
N TYR A 121 5.55 -50.03 4.98
CA TYR A 121 4.20 -49.61 4.61
C TYR A 121 3.57 -48.66 5.64
N GLN A 122 3.66 -49.01 6.94
CA GLN A 122 3.13 -48.19 8.03
C GLN A 122 3.83 -46.82 8.12
N ARG A 123 5.15 -46.76 7.89
CA ARG A 123 5.88 -45.48 7.85
C ARG A 123 5.42 -44.60 6.71
N ILE A 124 5.28 -45.15 5.52
CA ILE A 124 4.82 -44.42 4.32
C ILE A 124 3.37 -43.92 4.52
N LEU A 125 2.51 -44.78 5.07
CA LEU A 125 1.13 -44.42 5.38
C LEU A 125 1.04 -43.28 6.38
N HIS A 126 1.87 -43.27 7.41
CA HIS A 126 1.93 -42.17 8.39
C HIS A 126 2.40 -40.87 7.75
N GLN A 127 3.43 -40.89 6.91
CA GLN A 127 3.90 -39.73 6.16
C GLN A 127 2.83 -39.19 5.20
N TYR A 128 2.15 -40.07 4.50
CA TYR A 128 1.05 -39.74 3.61
C TYR A 128 -0.08 -39.02 4.35
N SER A 129 -0.52 -39.57 5.49
CA SER A 129 -1.59 -38.96 6.29
C SER A 129 -1.22 -37.57 6.81
N GLN A 130 0.04 -37.33 7.23
CA GLN A 130 0.50 -36.01 7.68
C GLN A 130 0.53 -34.99 6.52
N LEU A 131 1.02 -35.38 5.37
CA LEU A 131 1.06 -34.53 4.18
C LEU A 131 -0.35 -34.25 3.63
N GLN A 132 -1.24 -35.25 3.65
CA GLN A 132 -2.63 -35.09 3.26
C GLN A 132 -3.34 -34.09 4.18
N GLU A 133 -3.19 -34.22 5.50
CA GLU A 133 -3.75 -33.25 6.45
C GLU A 133 -3.25 -31.81 6.19
N THR A 134 -1.97 -31.66 5.86
CA THR A 134 -1.37 -30.36 5.53
C THR A 134 -1.94 -29.84 4.20
N PHE A 135 -2.06 -30.69 3.18
CA PHE A 135 -2.62 -30.33 1.89
C PHE A 135 -4.09 -29.90 1.98
N GLU A 136 -4.89 -30.58 2.81
CA GLU A 136 -6.29 -30.21 3.07
C GLU A 136 -6.40 -28.90 3.86
N LYS A 137 -5.57 -28.67 4.88
CA LYS A 137 -5.52 -27.42 5.66
C LYS A 137 -5.18 -26.20 4.80
N GLU A 138 -4.29 -26.39 3.84
CA GLU A 138 -3.88 -25.33 2.87
C GLU A 138 -4.84 -25.21 1.68
N ASP A 139 -6.00 -25.88 1.74
CA ASP A 139 -7.02 -25.90 0.66
C ASP A 139 -6.44 -26.33 -0.70
N GLY A 140 -5.59 -27.37 -0.66
CA GLY A 140 -4.79 -27.82 -1.79
C GLY A 140 -5.61 -28.31 -2.98
N TYR A 141 -6.86 -28.70 -2.82
CA TYR A 141 -7.73 -29.13 -3.92
C TYR A 141 -8.32 -27.98 -4.73
N SER A 142 -8.28 -26.75 -4.19
CA SER A 142 -8.98 -25.61 -4.79
C SER A 142 -8.06 -24.64 -5.54
N TYR A 143 -6.73 -24.77 -5.46
CA TYR A 143 -5.81 -23.75 -5.97
C TYR A 143 -5.98 -23.47 -7.49
N GLU A 144 -6.22 -24.50 -8.30
CA GLU A 144 -6.46 -24.27 -9.73
C GLU A 144 -7.77 -23.50 -9.98
N ALA A 145 -8.84 -23.83 -9.24
CA ALA A 145 -10.11 -23.11 -9.34
C ALA A 145 -9.96 -21.65 -8.88
N ARG A 146 -9.16 -21.39 -7.85
CA ARG A 146 -8.82 -20.02 -7.38
C ARG A 146 -8.06 -19.25 -8.45
N ILE A 147 -7.07 -19.86 -9.12
CA ILE A 147 -6.35 -19.24 -10.24
C ILE A 147 -7.34 -18.87 -11.35
N ARG A 148 -8.17 -19.81 -11.80
CA ARG A 148 -9.17 -19.58 -12.86
C ARG A 148 -10.14 -18.47 -12.47
N GLY A 149 -10.63 -18.49 -11.24
CA GLY A 149 -11.53 -17.46 -10.71
C GLY A 149 -10.90 -16.07 -10.72
N ALA A 150 -9.65 -15.93 -10.33
CA ALA A 150 -8.94 -14.65 -10.34
C ALA A 150 -8.68 -14.15 -11.77
N LEU A 151 -8.27 -15.03 -12.70
CA LEU A 151 -8.05 -14.66 -14.10
C LEU A 151 -9.35 -14.24 -14.80
N HIS A 152 -10.45 -14.97 -14.61
CA HIS A 152 -11.76 -14.59 -15.13
C HIS A 152 -12.25 -13.29 -14.50
N GLY A 153 -12.17 -13.18 -13.18
CA GLY A 153 -12.63 -12.01 -12.44
C GLY A 153 -11.94 -10.70 -12.83
N LEU A 154 -10.69 -10.78 -13.27
CA LEU A 154 -9.93 -9.60 -13.76
C LEU A 154 -9.95 -9.46 -15.28
N GLY A 155 -10.88 -10.12 -15.99
CA GLY A 155 -11.09 -9.97 -17.44
C GLY A 155 -9.94 -10.53 -18.29
N LEU A 156 -9.26 -11.59 -17.79
CA LEU A 156 -8.22 -12.31 -18.51
C LEU A 156 -8.72 -13.69 -18.99
N GLY A 157 -10.03 -13.96 -18.88
CA GLY A 157 -10.63 -15.25 -19.13
C GLY A 157 -10.57 -15.75 -20.59
N GLU A 158 -10.49 -14.83 -21.56
CA GLU A 158 -10.45 -15.17 -22.98
C GLU A 158 -9.04 -15.50 -23.51
N LEU A 159 -8.01 -15.31 -22.69
CA LEU A 159 -6.62 -15.58 -23.09
C LEU A 159 -6.32 -17.08 -23.00
N ASP A 160 -5.46 -17.57 -23.89
CA ASP A 160 -4.87 -18.91 -23.76
C ASP A 160 -3.76 -18.87 -22.68
N TRP A 161 -4.13 -19.18 -21.45
CA TRP A 161 -3.22 -19.06 -20.30
C TRP A 161 -2.01 -20.00 -20.37
N VAL A 162 -2.18 -21.16 -21.00
CA VAL A 162 -1.16 -22.22 -21.05
C VAL A 162 -0.07 -21.88 -22.06
N HIS A 163 -0.43 -21.23 -23.17
CA HIS A 163 0.51 -20.99 -24.27
C HIS A 163 0.88 -19.52 -24.44
N THR A 164 0.19 -18.57 -23.77
CA THR A 164 0.50 -17.14 -23.88
C THR A 164 1.62 -16.75 -22.94
N PRO A 165 2.80 -16.36 -23.43
CA PRO A 165 3.88 -15.82 -22.61
C PRO A 165 3.54 -14.41 -22.09
N ILE A 166 3.95 -14.10 -20.87
CA ILE A 166 3.72 -12.80 -20.24
C ILE A 166 4.26 -11.62 -21.04
N PRO A 167 5.42 -11.69 -21.72
CA PRO A 167 5.90 -10.59 -22.55
C PRO A 167 4.94 -10.15 -23.64
N HIS A 168 4.10 -11.05 -24.15
CA HIS A 168 3.10 -10.77 -25.21
C HIS A 168 1.85 -10.05 -24.71
N LEU A 169 1.67 -9.90 -23.40
CA LEU A 169 0.55 -9.19 -22.81
C LEU A 169 0.69 -7.68 -22.97
N SER A 170 -0.43 -6.99 -23.17
CA SER A 170 -0.49 -5.54 -23.07
C SER A 170 -0.16 -5.07 -21.64
N GLY A 171 0.24 -3.79 -21.47
CA GLY A 171 0.53 -3.22 -20.14
C GLY A 171 -0.63 -3.42 -19.16
N GLY A 172 -1.87 -3.13 -19.57
CA GLY A 172 -3.04 -3.33 -18.72
C GLY A 172 -3.31 -4.80 -18.38
N GLN A 173 -3.05 -5.74 -19.30
CA GLN A 173 -3.14 -7.17 -19.00
C GLN A 173 -2.07 -7.63 -18.02
N LYS A 174 -0.84 -7.12 -18.13
CA LYS A 174 0.24 -7.38 -17.17
C LYS A 174 -0.11 -6.88 -15.77
N THR A 175 -0.64 -5.66 -15.66
CA THR A 175 -1.09 -5.09 -14.38
C THR A 175 -2.21 -5.92 -13.76
N ARG A 176 -3.20 -6.35 -14.55
CA ARG A 176 -4.29 -7.23 -14.07
C ARG A 176 -3.80 -8.61 -13.64
N LEU A 177 -2.84 -9.18 -14.35
CA LEU A 177 -2.21 -10.44 -13.99
C LEU A 177 -1.39 -10.33 -12.70
N ALA A 178 -0.62 -9.25 -12.53
CA ALA A 178 0.12 -8.96 -11.30
C ALA A 178 -0.83 -8.79 -10.09
N LEU A 179 -1.95 -8.09 -10.29
CA LEU A 179 -3.00 -7.94 -9.28
C LEU A 179 -3.60 -9.31 -8.91
N ALA A 180 -3.96 -10.15 -9.90
CA ALA A 180 -4.47 -11.50 -9.66
C ALA A 180 -3.50 -12.32 -8.80
N LYS A 181 -2.21 -12.30 -9.15
CA LYS A 181 -1.16 -12.99 -8.44
C LYS A 181 -1.07 -12.55 -6.98
N LEU A 182 -0.99 -11.22 -6.74
CA LEU A 182 -0.91 -10.65 -5.39
C LEU A 182 -2.13 -10.99 -4.53
N LEU A 183 -3.34 -10.97 -5.09
CA LEU A 183 -4.55 -11.34 -4.37
C LEU A 183 -4.56 -12.82 -3.98
N LEU A 184 -4.00 -13.70 -4.81
CA LEU A 184 -3.86 -15.13 -4.49
C LEU A 184 -2.75 -15.40 -3.47
N GLU A 185 -1.66 -14.64 -3.48
CA GLU A 185 -0.58 -14.69 -2.49
C GLU A 185 -1.06 -14.29 -1.10
N ALA A 186 -2.10 -13.45 -1.03
CA ALA A 186 -2.71 -12.95 0.19
C ALA A 186 -1.68 -12.50 1.24
N PRO A 187 -0.87 -11.46 0.97
CA PRO A 187 0.12 -10.95 1.92
C PRO A 187 -0.53 -10.32 3.17
N ASP A 188 0.22 -10.17 4.25
CA ASP A 188 -0.27 -9.55 5.49
C ASP A 188 -0.56 -8.05 5.31
N LEU A 189 0.21 -7.38 4.44
CA LEU A 189 -0.05 -6.01 3.95
C LEU A 189 -0.05 -6.01 2.42
N LEU A 190 -1.19 -5.65 1.84
CA LEU A 190 -1.36 -5.45 0.41
C LEU A 190 -1.30 -3.96 0.09
N ILE A 191 -0.35 -3.57 -0.76
CA ILE A 191 -0.17 -2.18 -1.21
C ILE A 191 -0.56 -2.11 -2.68
N LEU A 192 -1.52 -1.25 -3.01
CA LEU A 192 -2.04 -1.07 -4.36
C LEU A 192 -1.85 0.39 -4.82
N ASP A 193 -1.10 0.59 -5.89
CA ASP A 193 -0.91 1.91 -6.51
C ASP A 193 -1.79 2.02 -7.76
N GLU A 194 -2.92 2.75 -7.67
CA GLU A 194 -3.93 2.96 -8.71
C GLU A 194 -4.51 1.65 -9.28
N PRO A 195 -5.02 0.73 -8.43
CA PRO A 195 -5.46 -0.60 -8.87
C PRO A 195 -6.70 -0.58 -9.78
N THR A 196 -7.46 0.50 -9.78
CA THR A 196 -8.68 0.67 -10.59
C THR A 196 -8.38 1.08 -12.03
N ASN A 197 -7.16 1.51 -12.33
CA ASN A 197 -6.75 1.83 -13.69
C ASN A 197 -6.79 0.58 -14.58
N HIS A 198 -7.29 0.73 -15.77
CA HIS A 198 -7.40 -0.34 -16.78
C HIS A 198 -8.37 -1.49 -16.42
N LEU A 199 -9.22 -1.33 -15.39
CA LEU A 199 -10.29 -2.27 -15.08
C LEU A 199 -11.60 -1.79 -15.73
N ASP A 200 -12.32 -2.73 -16.33
CA ASP A 200 -13.71 -2.53 -16.69
C ASP A 200 -14.63 -2.69 -15.46
N LEU A 201 -15.91 -2.45 -15.63
CA LEU A 201 -16.87 -2.47 -14.52
C LEU A 201 -16.98 -3.86 -13.87
N GLU A 202 -16.86 -4.94 -14.64
CA GLU A 202 -16.94 -6.31 -14.14
C GLU A 202 -15.71 -6.65 -13.29
N ALA A 203 -14.51 -6.35 -13.79
CA ALA A 203 -13.26 -6.55 -13.07
C ALA A 203 -13.19 -5.67 -11.80
N LEU A 204 -13.67 -4.43 -11.86
CA LEU A 204 -13.78 -3.56 -10.69
C LEU A 204 -14.72 -4.15 -9.63
N THR A 205 -15.90 -4.63 -10.03
CA THR A 205 -16.86 -5.26 -9.12
C THR A 205 -16.26 -6.50 -8.46
N TRP A 206 -15.57 -7.33 -9.23
CA TRP A 206 -14.89 -8.51 -8.71
C TRP A 206 -13.77 -8.13 -7.72
N LEU A 207 -12.95 -7.12 -8.06
CA LEU A 207 -11.91 -6.61 -7.16
C LEU A 207 -12.51 -6.11 -5.84
N GLU A 208 -13.59 -5.34 -5.91
CA GLU A 208 -14.30 -4.85 -4.73
C GLU A 208 -14.78 -5.98 -3.82
N GLN A 209 -15.37 -7.03 -4.39
CA GLN A 209 -15.82 -8.20 -3.65
C GLN A 209 -14.64 -8.95 -2.99
N THR A 210 -13.55 -9.10 -3.73
CA THR A 210 -12.34 -9.76 -3.24
C THR A 210 -11.70 -8.97 -2.10
N LEU A 211 -11.56 -7.65 -2.23
CA LEU A 211 -11.00 -6.78 -1.19
C LEU A 211 -11.90 -6.68 0.05
N SER A 212 -13.22 -6.78 -0.11
CA SER A 212 -14.16 -6.82 1.04
C SER A 212 -13.92 -8.02 1.94
N ASN A 213 -13.53 -9.16 1.37
CA ASN A 213 -13.22 -10.40 2.07
C ASN A 213 -11.74 -10.55 2.44
N TYR A 214 -10.90 -9.57 2.07
CA TYR A 214 -9.48 -9.64 2.32
C TYR A 214 -9.15 -9.52 3.80
N THR A 215 -8.39 -10.46 4.34
CA THR A 215 -8.13 -10.57 5.78
C THR A 215 -6.89 -9.80 6.26
N GLY A 216 -5.97 -9.45 5.36
CA GLY A 216 -4.78 -8.65 5.65
C GLY A 216 -5.08 -7.15 5.72
N ALA A 217 -4.06 -6.36 6.04
CA ALA A 217 -4.11 -4.90 5.92
C ALA A 217 -4.03 -4.45 4.47
N LEU A 218 -4.62 -3.29 4.17
CA LEU A 218 -4.66 -2.72 2.83
C LEU A 218 -4.15 -1.27 2.86
N LEU A 219 -3.21 -0.94 1.98
CA LEU A 219 -2.80 0.43 1.68
C LEU A 219 -3.08 0.70 0.20
N VAL A 220 -3.97 1.65 -0.08
CA VAL A 220 -4.38 1.97 -1.44
C VAL A 220 -4.07 3.42 -1.78
N VAL A 221 -3.45 3.63 -2.93
CA VAL A 221 -3.44 4.91 -3.64
C VAL A 221 -4.47 4.83 -4.75
N SER A 222 -5.45 5.72 -4.75
CA SER A 222 -6.41 5.81 -5.85
C SER A 222 -6.94 7.24 -6.02
N HIS A 223 -7.28 7.58 -7.25
CA HIS A 223 -8.04 8.78 -7.59
C HIS A 223 -9.55 8.53 -7.60
N ASP A 224 -9.97 7.28 -7.50
CA ASP A 224 -11.38 6.91 -7.41
C ASP A 224 -11.91 7.14 -6.00
N ARG A 225 -12.70 8.21 -5.86
CA ARG A 225 -13.27 8.63 -4.57
C ARG A 225 -14.28 7.61 -4.03
N TYR A 226 -15.06 6.98 -4.91
CA TYR A 226 -16.05 5.99 -4.54
C TYR A 226 -15.36 4.74 -3.98
N PHE A 227 -14.32 4.28 -4.66
CA PHE A 227 -13.50 3.15 -4.20
C PHE A 227 -12.88 3.44 -2.81
N LEU A 228 -12.26 4.61 -2.64
CA LEU A 228 -11.67 5.00 -1.34
C LEU A 228 -12.74 5.11 -0.25
N ASP A 229 -13.89 5.70 -0.56
CA ASP A 229 -14.96 5.90 0.44
C ASP A 229 -15.51 4.59 0.97
N ARG A 230 -15.52 3.55 0.13
CA ARG A 230 -16.05 2.22 0.45
C ARG A 230 -15.07 1.34 1.24
N PHE A 231 -13.78 1.43 0.95
CA PHE A 231 -12.78 0.48 1.46
C PHE A 231 -11.86 1.03 2.54
N VAL A 232 -11.82 2.35 2.75
CA VAL A 232 -10.83 3.00 3.59
C VAL A 232 -11.43 3.47 4.90
N GLU A 233 -10.71 3.22 6.00
CA GLU A 233 -11.06 3.62 7.36
C GLU A 233 -10.13 4.70 7.92
N THR A 234 -8.97 4.88 7.29
CA THR A 234 -7.98 5.89 7.63
C THR A 234 -7.37 6.45 6.35
N ILE A 235 -7.26 7.76 6.25
CA ILE A 235 -6.59 8.45 5.14
C ILE A 235 -5.29 9.07 5.62
N TYR A 236 -4.21 8.85 4.88
CA TYR A 236 -2.99 9.64 4.97
C TYR A 236 -2.90 10.58 3.77
N GLU A 237 -2.81 11.87 4.02
CA GLU A 237 -2.61 12.89 2.99
C GLU A 237 -1.13 13.26 2.92
N ILE A 238 -0.53 13.17 1.71
CA ILE A 238 0.79 13.75 1.44
C ILE A 238 0.59 15.15 0.87
N SER A 239 1.11 16.15 1.56
CA SER A 239 1.11 17.53 1.11
C SER A 239 2.40 18.22 1.58
N ARG A 240 3.07 18.97 0.67
CA ARG A 240 4.31 19.70 0.99
C ARG A 240 5.38 18.83 1.65
N ALA A 241 5.58 17.62 1.11
CA ALA A 241 6.50 16.60 1.61
C ALA A 241 6.18 16.04 3.02
N CYS A 242 5.11 16.48 3.67
CA CYS A 242 4.65 15.98 4.96
C CYS A 242 3.44 15.06 4.82
N VAL A 243 3.24 14.18 5.80
CA VAL A 243 2.11 13.26 5.85
C VAL A 243 1.23 13.60 7.04
N THR A 244 -0.08 13.73 6.80
CA THR A 244 -1.08 13.97 7.84
C THR A 244 -2.09 12.83 7.85
N ARG A 245 -2.40 12.31 9.04
CA ARG A 245 -3.39 11.24 9.23
C ARG A 245 -4.77 11.84 9.49
N TYR A 246 -5.79 11.30 8.81
CA TYR A 246 -7.19 11.61 9.02
C TYR A 246 -7.94 10.29 9.30
N PRO A 247 -8.60 10.14 10.46
CA PRO A 247 -9.45 8.99 10.73
C PRO A 247 -10.75 9.10 9.92
N GLY A 248 -11.24 7.96 9.45
CA GLY A 248 -12.46 7.86 8.67
C GLY A 248 -12.23 7.60 7.18
N ASN A 249 -13.34 7.50 6.43
CA ASN A 249 -13.35 7.29 4.99
C ASN A 249 -13.03 8.56 4.20
N TYR A 250 -13.10 8.49 2.87
CA TYR A 250 -12.77 9.62 2.00
C TYR A 250 -13.69 10.83 2.22
N SER A 251 -14.99 10.61 2.42
CA SER A 251 -15.97 11.68 2.70
C SER A 251 -15.68 12.39 4.03
N ALA A 252 -15.29 11.65 5.07
CA ALA A 252 -14.88 12.23 6.35
C ALA A 252 -13.59 13.04 6.21
N TYR A 253 -12.61 12.52 5.47
CA TYR A 253 -11.37 13.23 5.15
C TYR A 253 -11.63 14.58 4.47
N VAL A 254 -12.48 14.61 3.42
CA VAL A 254 -12.80 15.87 2.69
C VAL A 254 -13.35 16.93 3.63
N LYS A 255 -14.24 16.56 4.54
CA LYS A 255 -14.80 17.49 5.55
C LYS A 255 -13.72 18.00 6.51
N ALA A 256 -12.97 17.09 7.12
CA ALA A 256 -11.92 17.44 8.06
C ALA A 256 -10.82 18.29 7.43
N ARG A 257 -10.47 18.02 6.17
CA ARG A 257 -9.50 18.81 5.41
C ARG A 257 -10.04 20.22 5.13
N ALA A 258 -11.30 20.36 4.73
CA ALA A 258 -11.92 21.66 4.48
C ALA A 258 -11.96 22.51 5.77
N GLU A 259 -12.33 21.92 6.89
CA GLU A 259 -12.31 22.62 8.21
C GLU A 259 -10.89 23.06 8.60
N LYS A 260 -9.89 22.22 8.38
CA LYS A 260 -8.48 22.54 8.67
C LYS A 260 -7.98 23.68 7.78
N ILE A 261 -8.34 23.69 6.50
CA ILE A 261 -7.96 24.77 5.58
C ILE A 261 -8.63 26.07 5.99
N ALA A 262 -9.93 26.07 6.28
CA ALA A 262 -10.66 27.26 6.72
C ALA A 262 -10.09 27.86 8.02
N LEU A 263 -9.69 26.99 8.97
CA LEU A 263 -9.01 27.46 10.19
C LEU A 263 -7.65 28.09 9.85
N TRP A 264 -6.86 27.45 9.00
CA TRP A 264 -5.57 27.96 8.58
C TRP A 264 -5.67 29.29 7.83
N GLU A 265 -6.65 29.45 6.92
CA GLU A 265 -6.95 30.71 6.24
C GLU A 265 -7.25 31.83 7.24
N LYS A 266 -8.08 31.55 8.23
CA LYS A 266 -8.41 32.50 9.28
C LYS A 266 -7.19 32.92 10.12
N GLU A 267 -6.36 31.96 10.52
CA GLU A 267 -5.13 32.24 11.29
C GLU A 267 -4.13 33.05 10.45
N TYR A 268 -3.98 32.70 9.18
CA TYR A 268 -3.13 33.42 8.24
C TYR A 268 -3.60 34.88 8.05
N GLU A 269 -4.90 35.09 7.81
CA GLU A 269 -5.46 36.44 7.68
C GLU A 269 -5.28 37.27 8.97
N GLN A 270 -5.49 36.68 10.13
CA GLN A 270 -5.27 37.33 11.40
C GLN A 270 -3.81 37.78 11.56
N GLN A 271 -2.87 36.87 11.28
CA GLN A 271 -1.44 37.17 11.35
C GLN A 271 -1.05 38.26 10.33
N GLN A 272 -1.50 38.17 9.09
CA GLN A 272 -1.21 39.19 8.06
C GLN A 272 -1.75 40.58 8.47
N ASN A 273 -2.93 40.64 9.06
CA ASN A 273 -3.49 41.89 9.57
C ASN A 273 -2.68 42.46 10.76
N GLU A 274 -2.17 41.58 11.62
CA GLU A 274 -1.30 41.97 12.73
C GLU A 274 0.05 42.50 12.23
N ILE A 275 0.69 41.81 11.31
CA ILE A 275 1.93 42.22 10.63
C ILE A 275 1.75 43.60 10.02
N ARG A 276 0.69 43.82 9.22
CA ARG A 276 0.40 45.10 8.59
C ARG A 276 0.23 46.24 9.60
N ARG A 277 -0.51 45.98 10.69
CA ARG A 277 -0.67 46.99 11.79
C ARG A 277 0.65 47.33 12.47
N MET A 278 1.51 46.32 12.66
CA MET A 278 2.83 46.55 13.23
C MET A 278 3.73 47.37 12.31
N GLU A 279 3.76 47.04 11.03
CA GLU A 279 4.52 47.77 10.01
C GLU A 279 4.06 49.24 9.88
N GLU A 280 2.74 49.46 9.79
CA GLU A 280 2.21 50.83 9.76
C GLU A 280 2.58 51.63 11.01
N PHE A 281 2.51 50.99 12.19
CA PHE A 281 2.92 51.65 13.44
C PHE A 281 4.41 51.98 13.45
N ILE A 282 5.26 51.07 13.00
CA ILE A 282 6.72 51.27 12.91
C ILE A 282 7.01 52.43 11.96
N GLN A 283 6.43 52.45 10.76
CA GLN A 283 6.63 53.52 9.77
C GLN A 283 6.24 54.90 10.31
N ARG A 284 5.08 55.02 10.98
CA ARG A 284 4.59 56.31 11.52
C ARG A 284 5.37 56.83 12.73
N ASN A 285 6.06 55.93 13.45
CA ASN A 285 6.65 56.29 14.75
C ASN A 285 8.20 56.18 14.79
N LEU A 286 8.84 55.77 13.73
CA LEU A 286 10.32 55.68 13.66
C LEU A 286 10.97 57.07 13.68
N ALA A 287 10.32 58.08 13.14
CA ALA A 287 10.84 59.44 13.03
C ALA A 287 10.62 60.33 14.30
N ARG A 288 9.88 59.84 15.31
CA ARG A 288 9.56 60.63 16.52
C ARG A 288 10.33 60.13 17.73
N ALA A 289 11.18 60.96 18.33
CA ALA A 289 12.05 60.62 19.47
C ALA A 289 11.31 59.98 20.66
N SER A 290 10.06 60.39 20.95
CA SER A 290 9.24 59.89 22.06
C SER A 290 8.66 58.47 21.84
N THR A 291 8.57 57.99 20.60
CA THR A 291 7.94 56.71 20.23
C THR A 291 8.94 55.70 19.65
N THR A 292 10.19 56.10 19.38
CA THR A 292 11.23 55.29 18.76
C THR A 292 11.49 53.98 19.53
N LYS A 293 11.52 53.98 20.87
CA LYS A 293 11.72 52.77 21.68
C LYS A 293 10.58 51.75 21.48
N ARG A 294 9.31 52.20 21.37
CA ARG A 294 8.16 51.35 21.14
C ARG A 294 8.15 50.79 19.69
N ALA A 295 8.56 51.62 18.71
CA ALA A 295 8.69 51.19 17.34
C ALA A 295 9.81 50.13 17.19
N GLN A 296 10.95 50.30 17.85
CA GLN A 296 12.03 49.32 17.88
C GLN A 296 11.62 48.01 18.55
N SER A 297 10.86 48.04 19.65
CA SER A 297 10.34 46.85 20.31
C SER A 297 9.39 46.07 19.40
N ARG A 298 8.48 46.75 18.66
CA ARG A 298 7.58 46.09 17.71
C ARG A 298 8.31 45.56 16.48
N ARG A 299 9.35 46.23 16.01
CA ARG A 299 10.22 45.72 14.94
C ARG A 299 10.90 44.44 15.35
N LYS A 300 11.47 44.35 16.57
CA LYS A 300 12.03 43.09 17.10
C LYS A 300 10.98 41.99 17.20
N ALA A 301 9.76 42.33 17.65
CA ALA A 301 8.68 41.35 17.73
C ALA A 301 8.31 40.81 16.35
N LEU A 302 8.30 41.67 15.30
CA LEU A 302 8.05 41.25 13.92
C LEU A 302 9.19 40.35 13.38
N GLU A 303 10.46 40.69 13.67
CA GLU A 303 11.64 39.92 13.27
C GLU A 303 11.67 38.52 13.92
N TRP A 304 10.99 38.34 15.05
CA TRP A 304 10.95 37.07 15.81
C TRP A 304 9.64 36.29 15.62
N MET A 305 8.70 36.85 14.86
CA MET A 305 7.41 36.23 14.60
C MET A 305 7.60 35.12 13.55
N GLU A 306 7.23 33.90 13.90
CA GLU A 306 7.15 32.82 12.91
C GLU A 306 5.99 33.08 11.95
N GLU A 307 6.32 33.29 10.68
CA GLU A 307 5.31 33.54 9.65
C GLU A 307 4.57 32.25 9.28
N ILE A 308 3.23 32.32 9.38
CA ILE A 308 2.35 31.25 8.89
C ILE A 308 2.42 31.27 7.36
N SER A 309 2.77 30.13 6.77
CA SER A 309 2.79 30.01 5.31
C SER A 309 1.39 30.14 4.73
N ALA A 310 1.27 30.72 3.53
CA ALA A 310 -0.02 30.88 2.86
C ALA A 310 -0.73 29.51 2.68
N PRO A 311 -2.06 29.45 2.91
CA PRO A 311 -2.85 28.27 2.63
C PRO A 311 -2.76 27.84 1.15
N PRO A 312 -3.06 26.56 0.83
CA PRO A 312 -2.91 26.02 -0.52
C PRO A 312 -3.91 26.61 -1.52
#